data_86a0ee5b19d1b358a788384f5915f77e
#
_entry.id   86a0ee5b19d1b358a788384f5915f77e
#
_cell.length_a   1.000
_cell.length_b   1.000
_cell.length_c   1.000
_cell.angle_alpha   90.00
_cell.angle_beta   90.00
_cell.angle_gamma   90.00
#
_symmetry.space_group_name_H-M   'P 1'
#
loop_
_entity.id
_entity.type
_entity.pdbx_description
1 polymer ?
#
loop_
_entity_poly.entity_id
_entity_poly.type
_entity_poly.pdbx_seq_one_letter_code
_entity_poly.pdbx_strand_id
1 'polypeptide(L)'
;MNGQKQKIAVCVSGGGTNLQAIIDKINDGTIKNTEISVVISNKPDAYALERAKKAGIDAVCIRPKDYENRDDFANTMVDTLKKHDIDLVVLAGYLVIVPVKMIHEYRNRIINIHPSLIPSHCGMGYYGLKVHES
;
A
#
# COMPACT_ATOMS: atom_id res chain seq x y z
N MET A 1 4.97 -9.97 21.39
CA MET A 1 5.48 -10.35 21.28
C MET A 1 6.27 -10.67 20.28
N ASN A 2 7.04 -11.22 20.42
CA ASN A 2 7.91 -11.48 19.52
C ASN A 2 7.53 -12.17 18.36
N GLY A 3 6.68 -12.86 18.19
CA GLY A 3 6.32 -13.58 17.04
C GLY A 3 5.39 -12.85 16.12
N GLN A 4 4.97 -11.67 16.49
CA GLN A 4 4.00 -10.99 15.65
C GLN A 4 4.65 -10.33 14.47
N LYS A 5 4.03 -10.46 13.31
CA LYS A 5 4.52 -9.83 12.12
C LYS A 5 3.91 -8.45 11.96
N GLN A 6 4.67 -7.56 11.35
CA GLN A 6 4.14 -6.27 10.97
C GLN A 6 3.20 -6.48 9.79
N LYS A 7 2.00 -5.98 9.88
CA LYS A 7 1.01 -6.16 8.82
C LYS A 7 1.02 -4.93 7.94
N ILE A 8 1.23 -5.14 6.65
CA ILE A 8 1.26 -4.02 5.73
C ILE A 8 0.14 -4.13 4.70
N ALA A 9 -0.29 -2.97 4.23
CA ALA A 9 -1.19 -2.86 3.10
C ALA A 9 -0.37 -2.29 1.95
N VAL A 10 -0.59 -2.82 0.75
CA VAL A 10 0.10 -2.31 -0.43
C VAL A 10 -0.96 -1.72 -1.35
N CYS A 11 -0.84 -0.44 -1.66
CA CYS A 11 -1.75 0.25 -2.56
C CYS A 11 -1.10 0.41 -3.91
N VAL A 12 -1.80 0.02 -4.97
CA VAL A 12 -1.24 0.00 -6.33
C VAL A 12 -2.26 0.51 -7.33
N SER A 13 -1.79 0.99 -8.47
CA SER A 13 -2.67 1.38 -9.57
C SER A 13 -2.44 0.55 -10.83
N GLY A 14 -1.31 -0.07 -10.97
CA GLY A 14 -0.94 -0.75 -12.19
C GLY A 14 -0.73 -2.23 -12.06
N GLY A 15 0.26 -2.75 -12.78
CA GLY A 15 0.50 -4.18 -12.85
C GLY A 15 1.08 -4.81 -11.61
N GLY A 16 1.63 -4.00 -10.72
CA GLY A 16 2.11 -4.55 -9.46
C GLY A 16 3.49 -5.14 -9.48
N THR A 17 4.38 -4.66 -10.34
CA THR A 17 5.75 -5.18 -10.33
C THR A 17 6.44 -4.88 -9.02
N ASN A 18 6.18 -3.70 -8.43
CA ASN A 18 6.73 -3.39 -7.12
C ASN A 18 6.09 -4.26 -6.04
N LEU A 19 4.80 -4.54 -6.18
CA LEU A 19 4.15 -5.47 -5.26
C LEU A 19 4.79 -6.84 -5.35
N GLN A 20 5.04 -7.32 -6.57
CA GLN A 20 5.65 -8.63 -6.74
C GLN A 20 7.03 -8.65 -6.10
N ALA A 21 7.79 -7.58 -6.24
CA ALA A 21 9.11 -7.50 -5.61
C ALA A 21 9.01 -7.62 -4.09
N ILE A 22 8.00 -6.97 -3.50
CA ILE A 22 7.81 -7.05 -2.05
C ILE A 22 7.43 -8.47 -1.65
N ILE A 23 6.53 -9.10 -2.40
CA ILE A 23 6.13 -10.48 -2.13
C ILE A 23 7.35 -11.39 -2.18
N ASP A 24 8.16 -11.24 -3.20
CA ASP A 24 9.34 -12.09 -3.39
C ASP A 24 10.35 -11.89 -2.24
N LYS A 25 10.53 -10.66 -1.80
CA LYS A 25 11.47 -10.36 -0.74
C LYS A 25 11.00 -10.88 0.62
N ILE A 26 9.70 -10.89 0.82
CA ILE A 26 9.15 -11.47 2.04
C ILE A 26 9.35 -12.98 1.99
N ASN A 27 9.07 -13.57 0.84
CA ASN A 27 9.18 -15.03 0.71
C ASN A 27 10.61 -15.55 0.80
N ASP A 28 11.58 -14.77 0.34
CA ASP A 28 12.96 -15.23 0.38
C ASP A 28 13.68 -14.85 1.69
N GLY A 29 12.96 -14.21 2.61
CA GLY A 29 13.54 -13.88 3.91
C GLY A 29 14.27 -12.56 3.98
N THR A 30 14.33 -11.81 2.88
CA THR A 30 14.99 -10.52 2.89
C THR A 30 14.25 -9.53 3.78
N ILE A 31 12.91 -9.53 3.68
CA ILE A 31 12.07 -8.72 4.57
C ILE A 31 11.51 -9.65 5.63
N LYS A 32 11.84 -9.38 6.86
CA LYS A 32 11.48 -10.27 7.96
C LYS A 32 10.35 -9.70 8.79
N ASN A 33 9.64 -10.59 9.46
CA ASN A 33 8.59 -10.22 10.40
C ASN A 33 7.54 -9.30 9.80
N THR A 34 7.23 -9.52 8.52
CA THR A 34 6.30 -8.68 7.79
C THR A 34 5.40 -9.55 6.93
N GLU A 35 4.14 -9.20 6.88
CA GLU A 35 3.21 -9.87 5.97
C GLU A 35 2.35 -8.84 5.29
N ILE A 36 1.97 -9.10 4.04
CA ILE A 36 1.04 -8.24 3.32
C ILE A 36 -0.35 -8.75 3.66
N SER A 37 -1.12 -7.94 4.36
CA SER A 37 -2.45 -8.35 4.79
C SER A 37 -3.53 -8.01 3.79
N VAL A 38 -3.31 -6.96 2.99
CA VAL A 38 -4.27 -6.59 1.97
C VAL A 38 -3.56 -5.81 0.87
N VAL A 39 -4.03 -6.01 -0.37
CA VAL A 39 -3.59 -5.22 -1.51
C VAL A 39 -4.81 -4.43 -1.97
N ILE A 40 -4.66 -3.12 -2.12
CA ILE A 40 -5.74 -2.24 -2.53
C ILE A 40 -5.36 -1.62 -3.87
N SER A 41 -6.27 -1.71 -4.84
CA SER A 41 -6.05 -1.05 -6.12
C SER A 41 -7.24 -0.13 -6.42
N ASN A 42 -6.98 0.93 -7.17
CA ASN A 42 -8.06 1.79 -7.64
C ASN A 42 -8.55 1.37 -9.01
N LYS A 43 -8.03 0.26 -9.55
CA LYS A 43 -8.44 -0.23 -10.87
C LYS A 43 -8.86 -1.68 -10.76
N PRO A 44 -10.08 -2.01 -11.16
CA PRO A 44 -10.59 -3.37 -10.98
C PRO A 44 -9.88 -4.41 -11.85
N ASP A 45 -9.26 -3.96 -12.96
CA ASP A 45 -8.56 -4.89 -13.83
C ASP A 45 -7.05 -4.87 -13.62
N ALA A 46 -6.58 -4.30 -12.53
CA ALA A 46 -5.14 -4.24 -12.28
C ALA A 46 -4.58 -5.64 -12.06
N TYR A 47 -3.50 -5.95 -12.77
CA TYR A 47 -2.87 -7.24 -12.62
C TYR A 47 -2.32 -7.43 -11.21
N ALA A 48 -2.06 -6.33 -10.50
CA ALA A 48 -1.63 -6.42 -9.11
C ALA A 48 -2.61 -7.20 -8.25
N LEU A 49 -3.91 -7.08 -8.54
CA LEU A 49 -4.91 -7.84 -7.79
C LEU A 49 -4.76 -9.33 -8.03
N GLU A 50 -4.40 -9.72 -9.27
CA GLU A 50 -4.16 -11.12 -9.57
C GLU A 50 -2.91 -11.63 -8.87
N ARG A 51 -1.88 -10.81 -8.81
CA ARG A 51 -0.65 -11.20 -8.10
C ARG A 51 -0.94 -11.46 -6.64
N ALA A 52 -1.77 -10.60 -6.03
CA ALA A 52 -2.14 -10.78 -4.63
C ALA A 52 -2.90 -12.08 -4.44
N LYS A 53 -3.87 -12.34 -5.30
CA LYS A 53 -4.67 -13.56 -5.19
C LYS A 53 -3.80 -14.79 -5.33
N LYS A 54 -2.86 -14.79 -6.26
CA LYS A 54 -1.98 -15.93 -6.46
C LYS A 54 -1.09 -16.16 -5.25
N ALA A 55 -0.81 -15.10 -4.49
CA ALA A 55 0.01 -15.21 -3.30
C ALA A 55 -0.81 -15.48 -2.04
N GLY A 56 -2.13 -15.62 -2.18
CA GLY A 56 -2.98 -15.87 -1.03
C GLY A 56 -3.27 -14.64 -0.21
N ILE A 57 -3.14 -13.46 -0.79
CA ILE A 57 -3.33 -12.20 -0.10
C ILE A 57 -4.68 -11.61 -0.48
N ASP A 58 -5.38 -11.03 0.49
CA ASP A 58 -6.66 -10.36 0.20
C ASP A 58 -6.43 -9.22 -0.77
N ALA A 59 -7.27 -9.12 -1.76
CA ALA A 59 -7.16 -8.07 -2.78
C ALA A 59 -8.51 -7.39 -2.93
N VAL A 60 -8.51 -6.06 -2.83
CA VAL A 60 -9.75 -5.30 -2.96
C VAL A 60 -9.54 -4.13 -3.91
N CYS A 61 -10.62 -3.74 -4.56
CA CYS A 61 -10.60 -2.58 -5.44
C CYS A 61 -11.44 -1.49 -4.79
N ILE A 62 -10.82 -0.34 -4.54
CA ILE A 62 -11.50 0.81 -3.96
C ILE A 62 -11.21 2.00 -4.86
N ARG A 63 -12.22 2.48 -5.58
CA ARG A 63 -12.04 3.54 -6.56
C ARG A 63 -12.67 4.84 -6.06
N PRO A 64 -11.95 5.95 -6.13
CA PRO A 64 -12.53 7.23 -5.69
C PRO A 64 -13.83 7.57 -6.40
N LYS A 65 -13.91 7.23 -7.68
CA LYS A 65 -15.10 7.62 -8.45
C LYS A 65 -16.34 6.80 -8.12
N ASP A 66 -16.21 5.75 -7.32
CA ASP A 66 -17.38 4.97 -6.92
C ASP A 66 -18.09 5.60 -5.73
N TYR A 67 -17.57 6.69 -5.19
CA TYR A 67 -18.14 7.34 -4.02
C TYR A 67 -18.60 8.74 -4.37
N GLU A 68 -19.66 9.20 -3.71
CA GLU A 68 -20.21 10.50 -4.03
C GLU A 68 -19.30 11.62 -3.61
N ASN A 69 -18.50 11.43 -2.61
CA ASN A 69 -17.59 12.47 -2.17
C ASN A 69 -16.31 11.86 -1.65
N ARG A 70 -15.35 12.74 -1.37
CA ARG A 70 -14.04 12.26 -0.95
C ARG A 70 -14.07 11.66 0.45
N ASP A 71 -14.97 12.12 1.29
CA ASP A 71 -15.06 11.58 2.64
C ASP A 71 -15.49 10.12 2.64
N ASP A 72 -16.42 9.76 1.79
CA ASP A 72 -16.86 8.37 1.73
C ASP A 72 -15.75 7.48 1.24
N PHE A 73 -14.99 7.93 0.26
CA PHE A 73 -13.83 7.19 -0.23
C PHE A 73 -12.80 7.06 0.89
N ALA A 74 -12.51 8.17 1.58
CA ALA A 74 -11.55 8.16 2.66
C ALA A 74 -11.95 7.22 3.78
N ASN A 75 -13.23 7.23 4.14
CA ASN A 75 -13.72 6.35 5.19
C ASN A 75 -13.57 4.88 4.81
N THR A 76 -13.87 4.56 3.55
CA THR A 76 -13.74 3.18 3.09
C THR A 76 -12.28 2.73 3.14
N MET A 77 -11.36 3.60 2.72
CA MET A 77 -9.94 3.26 2.75
C MET A 77 -9.48 3.01 4.19
N VAL A 78 -9.83 3.92 5.10
CA VAL A 78 -9.40 3.78 6.49
C VAL A 78 -10.04 2.55 7.14
N ASP A 79 -11.32 2.31 6.86
CA ASP A 79 -12.00 1.16 7.44
C ASP A 79 -11.38 -0.15 6.96
N THR A 80 -11.01 -0.21 5.68
CA THR A 80 -10.37 -1.39 5.13
C THR A 80 -9.03 -1.65 5.82
N LEU A 81 -8.25 -0.60 6.02
CA LEU A 81 -6.97 -0.73 6.69
C LEU A 81 -7.15 -1.17 8.14
N LYS A 82 -8.11 -0.61 8.83
CA LYS A 82 -8.34 -0.99 10.23
C LYS A 82 -8.87 -2.40 10.36
N LYS A 83 -9.70 -2.81 9.42
CA LYS A 83 -10.24 -4.15 9.42
C LYS A 83 -9.14 -5.20 9.29
N HIS A 84 -8.08 -4.86 8.61
CA HIS A 84 -6.94 -5.77 8.42
C HIS A 84 -5.83 -5.54 9.44
N ASP A 85 -6.06 -4.67 10.44
CA ASP A 85 -5.06 -4.38 11.48
C ASP A 85 -3.74 -3.91 10.91
N ILE A 86 -3.79 -3.03 9.94
CA ILE A 86 -2.60 -2.59 9.22
C ILE A 86 -1.70 -1.72 10.08
N ASP A 87 -0.42 -2.04 10.10
CA ASP A 87 0.58 -1.26 10.83
C ASP A 87 1.29 -0.26 9.93
N LEU A 88 1.43 -0.57 8.64
CA LEU A 88 2.17 0.28 7.71
C LEU A 88 1.51 0.22 6.35
N VAL A 89 1.36 1.35 5.69
CA VAL A 89 0.80 1.42 4.36
C VAL A 89 1.92 1.70 3.36
N VAL A 90 2.01 0.89 2.32
CA VAL A 90 3.03 1.05 1.28
C VAL A 90 2.32 1.43 -0.01
N LEU A 91 2.72 2.56 -0.57
CA LEU A 91 2.18 3.01 -1.85
C LEU A 91 3.15 2.58 -2.93
N ALA A 92 2.78 1.59 -3.70
CA ALA A 92 3.65 0.99 -4.71
C ALA A 92 3.11 1.33 -6.10
N GLY A 93 3.41 2.51 -6.56
CA GLY A 93 2.89 2.97 -7.83
C GLY A 93 1.41 3.34 -7.75
N TYR A 94 0.99 3.84 -6.63
CA TYR A 94 -0.41 4.23 -6.41
C TYR A 94 -0.60 5.65 -6.92
N LEU A 95 -1.48 5.82 -7.88
CA LEU A 95 -1.67 7.10 -8.55
C LEU A 95 -2.80 7.96 -7.98
N VAL A 96 -3.47 7.48 -6.98
CA VAL A 96 -4.56 8.20 -6.34
C VAL A 96 -4.02 9.09 -5.24
N ILE A 97 -4.58 10.28 -5.10
CA ILE A 97 -4.19 11.17 -4.02
C ILE A 97 -4.69 10.57 -2.71
N VAL A 98 -3.79 10.40 -1.77
CA VAL A 98 -4.14 9.78 -0.49
C VAL A 98 -5.02 10.75 0.31
N PRO A 99 -6.16 10.29 0.80
CA PRO A 99 -7.05 11.18 1.55
C PRO A 99 -6.41 11.67 2.85
N VAL A 100 -6.73 12.90 3.21
CA VAL A 100 -6.19 13.50 4.44
C VAL A 100 -6.52 12.65 5.66
N LYS A 101 -7.72 12.11 5.72
CA LYS A 101 -8.11 11.27 6.84
C LYS A 101 -7.20 10.06 6.99
N MET A 102 -6.83 9.45 5.87
CA MET A 102 -5.94 8.31 5.90
C MET A 102 -4.55 8.73 6.36
N ILE A 103 -4.09 9.88 5.92
CA ILE A 103 -2.79 10.40 6.34
C ILE A 103 -2.77 10.63 7.85
N HIS A 104 -3.86 11.15 8.41
CA HIS A 104 -3.93 11.39 9.84
C HIS A 104 -3.94 10.08 10.64
N GLU A 105 -4.70 9.09 10.17
CA GLU A 105 -4.79 7.82 10.88
C GLU A 105 -3.49 7.03 10.84
N TYR A 106 -2.75 7.17 9.77
CA TYR A 106 -1.52 6.41 9.59
C TYR A 106 -0.30 7.32 9.51
N ARG A 107 -0.34 8.42 10.26
CA ARG A 107 0.74 9.38 10.27
C ARG A 107 2.05 8.69 10.60
N ASN A 108 3.07 8.97 9.83
CA ASN A 108 4.39 8.35 9.96
C ASN A 108 4.39 6.85 9.67
N ARG A 109 3.32 6.33 9.12
CA ARG A 109 3.23 4.92 8.79
C ARG A 109 2.77 4.69 7.35
N ILE A 110 3.06 5.64 6.46
CA ILE A 110 2.80 5.52 5.04
C ILE A 110 4.09 5.80 4.30
N ILE A 111 4.51 4.88 3.43
CA ILE A 111 5.69 5.11 2.62
C ILE A 111 5.34 4.94 1.16
N ASN A 112 6.06 5.65 0.31
CA ASN A 112 5.84 5.61 -1.12
C ASN A 112 7.09 5.08 -1.80
N ILE A 113 6.93 4.11 -2.66
CA ILE A 113 8.03 3.44 -3.34
C ILE A 113 8.05 3.82 -4.80
N HIS A 114 9.17 4.34 -5.27
CA HIS A 114 9.38 4.67 -6.68
C HIS A 114 10.75 4.20 -7.13
N PRO A 115 11.04 2.92 -7.01
CA PRO A 115 12.41 2.46 -7.25
C PRO A 115 12.90 2.70 -8.66
N SER A 116 12.03 2.68 -9.63
CA SER A 116 12.46 2.84 -11.00
C SER A 116 12.73 4.27 -11.39
N LEU A 117 12.28 5.21 -10.59
CA LEU A 117 12.43 6.61 -10.94
C LEU A 117 13.49 7.31 -10.14
N ILE A 118 13.98 6.70 -9.11
CA ILE A 118 14.81 7.37 -8.15
C ILE A 118 16.26 7.04 -8.32
N PRO A 119 17.10 8.02 -8.59
CA PRO A 119 18.53 7.77 -8.61
C PRO A 119 18.96 7.33 -7.22
N SER A 120 19.95 6.50 -7.19
CA SER A 120 20.35 5.86 -5.97
C SER A 120 20.67 6.83 -4.84
N HIS A 121 21.10 8.02 -5.17
CA HIS A 121 21.49 8.94 -4.14
C HIS A 121 20.37 9.78 -3.60
N CYS A 122 19.17 9.58 -4.03
CA CYS A 122 18.09 10.46 -3.62
C CYS A 122 17.41 10.17 -2.32
N GLY A 123 17.74 9.14 -1.67
CA GLY A 123 17.13 8.88 -0.39
C GLY A 123 15.66 8.58 -0.47
N MET A 124 15.34 7.45 -0.91
CA MET A 124 13.99 7.07 -1.17
C MET A 124 13.03 7.20 -0.04
N GLY A 125 13.46 6.95 1.15
CA GLY A 125 12.58 7.11 2.26
C GLY A 125 12.17 8.55 2.48
N TYR A 126 13.04 9.47 2.11
CA TYR A 126 12.77 10.82 2.18
C TYR A 126 11.69 11.22 1.27
N TYR A 127 11.68 10.70 0.07
CA TYR A 127 10.64 10.97 -0.85
C TYR A 127 9.30 10.55 -0.32
N GLY A 128 9.22 9.40 0.26
CA GLY A 128 7.98 8.92 0.80
C GLY A 128 7.40 9.85 1.81
N LEU A 129 8.24 10.35 2.69
CA LEU A 129 7.78 11.26 3.69
C LEU A 129 7.27 12.55 3.11
N LYS A 130 7.94 13.07 2.11
CA LYS A 130 7.49 14.29 1.51
C LYS A 130 6.15 14.18 0.85
N VAL A 131 5.90 13.09 0.21
CA VAL A 131 4.63 12.87 -0.44
C VAL A 131 3.51 12.92 0.56
N HIS A 132 3.70 12.37 1.72
CA HIS A 132 2.62 12.31 2.66
C HIS A 132 2.37 13.57 3.37
N GLU A 133 3.35 14.40 3.48
CA GLU A 133 3.16 15.62 4.20
C GLU A 133 2.58 16.72 3.37
N SER A 134 2.45 16.53 2.11
CA SER A 134 1.92 17.57 1.22
C SER A 134 0.41 17.65 1.16
#